data_381c221a641bd43c2a4395630d725d60
#
_entry.id   381c221a641bd43c2a4395630d725d60
#
_cell.length_a   1.000
_cell.length_b   1.000
_cell.length_c   1.000
_cell.angle_alpha   90.00
_cell.angle_beta   90.00
_cell.angle_gamma   90.00
#
_symmetry.space_group_name_H-M   'P 1'
#
loop_
_entity.id
_entity.type
_entity.pdbx_description
1 polymer ?
#
loop_
_entity_poly.entity_id
_entity_poly.type
_entity_poly.pdbx_seq_one_letter_code
_entity_poly.pdbx_strand_id
1 'polypeptide(L)'
;MNSSGPGFAVLYRWRLHEGAEESFVSAWSRISELLLSKSGSLGSRLHRGPEGLWYSYAQWPSAEARDQAFARESVDPEAGRQMRAAIAESLPEIVLESVSDFMVLPKNDA
;
A
#
# COMPACT_ATOMS: atom_id res chain seq x y z
N MET A 1 -19.10 -15.42 -6.91
CA MET A 1 -18.95 -15.21 -6.34
C MET A 1 -18.19 -14.97 -5.79
N ASN A 2 -18.03 -14.59 -5.37
CA ASN A 2 -17.31 -14.32 -4.81
C ASN A 2 -17.04 -14.42 -3.83
N SER A 3 -16.81 -14.38 -3.30
CA SER A 3 -16.54 -14.34 -2.41
C SER A 3 -16.10 -14.31 -1.66
N SER A 4 -16.04 -14.24 -1.32
CA SER A 4 -15.34 -14.32 -0.59
C SER A 4 -15.31 -14.06 0.72
N GLY A 5 -14.92 -14.47 1.52
CA GLY A 5 -14.87 -14.15 2.89
C GLY A 5 -14.31 -12.78 3.15
N PRO A 6 -14.14 -12.43 4.40
CA PRO A 6 -13.59 -11.12 4.71
C PRO A 6 -12.21 -10.95 4.09
N GLY A 7 -11.98 -9.79 3.58
CA GLY A 7 -10.70 -9.46 3.01
C GLY A 7 -9.69 -9.15 4.08
N PHE A 8 -8.47 -8.96 3.64
CA PHE A 8 -7.36 -8.58 4.50
C PHE A 8 -6.85 -7.23 4.03
N ALA A 9 -6.75 -6.29 4.94
CA ALA A 9 -6.25 -4.96 4.60
C ALA A 9 -5.23 -4.53 5.62
N VAL A 10 -4.33 -3.67 5.20
CA VAL A 10 -3.28 -3.15 6.06
C VAL A 10 -3.23 -1.65 5.90
N LEU A 11 -3.12 -0.97 7.02
CA LEU A 11 -2.93 0.47 7.03
C LEU A 11 -1.48 0.73 7.41
N TYR A 12 -0.72 1.27 6.46
CA TYR A 12 0.67 1.66 6.69
C TYR A 12 0.69 3.16 6.98
N ARG A 13 1.59 3.59 7.86
CA ARG A 13 1.64 4.99 8.24
C ARG A 13 3.09 5.45 8.32
N TRP A 14 3.35 6.63 7.80
CA TRP A 14 4.70 7.17 7.76
C TRP A 14 4.72 8.66 8.02
N ARG A 15 5.86 9.11 8.52
CA ARG A 15 6.20 10.53 8.53
C ARG A 15 7.37 10.69 7.57
N LEU A 16 7.26 11.67 6.68
CA LEU A 16 8.29 11.86 5.65
C LEU A 16 9.26 12.97 6.06
N HIS A 17 10.44 12.91 5.48
CA HIS A 17 11.36 14.02 5.58
C HIS A 17 10.78 15.22 4.86
N GLU A 18 11.13 16.41 5.34
CA GLU A 18 10.67 17.64 4.71
C GLU A 18 11.17 17.70 3.27
N GLY A 19 10.25 18.01 2.35
CA GLY A 19 10.60 18.13 0.95
C GLY A 19 10.67 16.82 0.21
N ALA A 20 10.35 15.69 0.87
CA ALA A 20 10.46 14.39 0.25
C ALA A 20 9.14 13.84 -0.30
N GLU A 21 8.08 14.65 -0.27
CA GLU A 21 6.76 14.16 -0.65
C GLU A 21 6.71 13.66 -2.10
N GLU A 22 7.25 14.45 -3.00
CA GLU A 22 7.18 14.09 -4.42
C GLU A 22 7.93 12.80 -4.70
N SER A 23 9.11 12.67 -4.12
CA SER A 23 9.92 11.47 -4.28
C SER A 23 9.22 10.25 -3.68
N PHE A 24 8.59 10.44 -2.52
CA PHE A 24 7.86 9.35 -1.88
C PHE A 24 6.68 8.90 -2.73
N VAL A 25 5.89 9.85 -3.21
CA VAL A 25 4.71 9.51 -4.01
C VAL A 25 5.11 8.76 -5.28
N SER A 26 6.17 9.22 -5.92
CA SER A 26 6.66 8.58 -7.13
C SER A 26 7.07 7.13 -6.87
N ALA A 27 7.86 6.92 -5.81
CA ALA A 27 8.33 5.58 -5.47
C ALA A 27 7.19 4.69 -5.01
N TRP A 28 6.29 5.22 -4.16
CA TRP A 28 5.14 4.47 -3.69
C TRP A 28 4.27 4.03 -4.84
N SER A 29 4.04 4.94 -5.79
CA SER A 29 3.19 4.63 -6.95
C SER A 29 3.79 3.52 -7.81
N ARG A 30 5.10 3.59 -8.04
CA ARG A 30 5.78 2.57 -8.83
C ARG A 30 5.68 1.21 -8.16
N ILE A 31 5.97 1.15 -6.86
CA ILE A 31 5.94 -0.11 -6.14
C ILE A 31 4.52 -0.67 -6.10
N SER A 32 3.55 0.20 -5.83
CA SER A 32 2.16 -0.24 -5.73
C SER A 32 1.65 -0.79 -7.06
N GLU A 33 2.03 -0.16 -8.16
CA GLU A 33 1.65 -0.63 -9.48
C GLU A 33 2.22 -2.03 -9.74
N LEU A 34 3.47 -2.23 -9.36
CA LEU A 34 4.10 -3.53 -9.58
C LEU A 34 3.54 -4.61 -8.66
N LEU A 35 3.22 -4.25 -7.42
CA LEU A 35 2.59 -5.20 -6.53
C LEU A 35 1.22 -5.62 -7.07
N LEU A 36 0.50 -4.67 -7.63
CA LEU A 36 -0.80 -4.96 -8.21
C LEU A 36 -0.68 -5.90 -9.41
N SER A 37 0.28 -5.65 -10.29
CA SER A 37 0.37 -6.40 -11.53
C SER A 37 1.13 -7.70 -11.38
N LYS A 38 2.01 -7.84 -10.38
CA LYS A 38 2.91 -8.98 -10.32
C LYS A 38 2.87 -9.77 -9.01
N SER A 39 2.31 -9.22 -7.95
CA SER A 39 2.44 -9.85 -6.64
C SER A 39 1.13 -10.11 -5.93
N GLY A 40 0.02 -10.00 -6.62
CA GLY A 40 -1.27 -10.39 -6.06
C GLY A 40 -1.94 -9.35 -5.18
N SER A 41 -1.44 -8.13 -5.16
CA SER A 41 -2.11 -7.06 -4.45
C SER A 41 -3.49 -6.82 -5.03
N LEU A 42 -4.44 -6.49 -4.19
CA LEU A 42 -5.79 -6.12 -4.62
C LEU A 42 -5.98 -4.62 -4.68
N GLY A 43 -4.90 -3.86 -4.55
CA GLY A 43 -4.96 -2.42 -4.69
C GLY A 43 -4.61 -1.70 -3.41
N SER A 44 -4.23 -0.47 -3.58
CA SER A 44 -3.86 0.36 -2.45
C SER A 44 -4.17 1.81 -2.78
N ARG A 45 -4.28 2.62 -1.75
CA ARG A 45 -4.56 4.03 -1.91
C ARG A 45 -3.74 4.82 -0.91
N LEU A 46 -3.07 5.85 -1.39
CA LEU A 46 -2.23 6.69 -0.55
C LEU A 46 -2.99 7.93 -0.13
N HIS A 47 -2.88 8.28 1.14
CA HIS A 47 -3.58 9.42 1.71
C HIS A 47 -2.61 10.30 2.47
N ARG A 48 -2.90 11.58 2.47
CA ARG A 48 -2.24 12.52 3.35
C ARG A 48 -3.23 12.83 4.48
N GLY A 49 -2.80 12.61 5.71
CA GLY A 49 -3.68 12.79 6.86
C GLY A 49 -3.23 13.96 7.72
N PRO A 50 -3.84 14.08 8.89
CA PRO A 50 -3.48 15.17 9.80
C PRO A 50 -2.11 14.95 10.41
N GLU A 51 -1.54 16.03 10.94
CA GLU A 51 -0.27 16.00 11.66
C GLU A 51 0.89 15.56 10.81
N GLY A 52 0.78 15.76 9.49
CA GLY A 52 1.87 15.44 8.59
C GLY A 52 2.08 13.96 8.36
N LEU A 53 1.14 13.12 8.76
CA LEU A 53 1.27 11.69 8.54
C LEU A 53 0.69 11.29 7.19
N TRP A 54 1.32 10.29 6.61
CA TRP A 54 0.88 9.71 5.36
C TRP A 54 0.39 8.30 5.62
N TYR A 55 -0.67 7.90 4.92
CA TYR A 55 -1.35 6.64 5.14
C TYR A 55 -1.51 5.91 3.82
N SER A 56 -1.19 4.62 3.81
CA SER A 56 -1.49 3.77 2.66
C SER A 56 -2.42 2.67 3.11
N TYR A 57 -3.60 2.63 2.52
CA TYR A 57 -4.55 1.54 2.74
C TYR A 57 -4.34 0.54 1.63
N ALA A 58 -4.01 -0.69 1.97
CA ALA A 58 -3.69 -1.71 0.99
C ALA A 58 -4.55 -2.95 1.24
N GLN A 59 -5.02 -3.55 0.16
CA GLN A 59 -5.85 -4.76 0.24
C GLN A 59 -5.09 -5.93 -0.36
N TRP A 60 -5.23 -7.07 0.28
CA TRP A 60 -4.60 -8.32 -0.14
C TRP A 60 -5.61 -9.45 -0.02
N PRO A 61 -5.45 -10.54 -0.81
CA PRO A 61 -6.33 -11.69 -0.65
C PRO A 61 -6.26 -12.29 0.75
N SER A 62 -5.09 -12.25 1.37
CA SER A 62 -4.89 -12.82 2.70
C SER A 62 -3.60 -12.27 3.28
N ALA A 63 -3.43 -12.45 4.59
CA ALA A 63 -2.17 -12.11 5.24
C ALA A 63 -1.03 -12.92 4.62
N GLU A 64 -1.30 -14.16 4.29
CA GLU A 64 -0.30 -15.04 3.71
C GLU A 64 0.17 -14.53 2.36
N ALA A 65 -0.76 -14.05 1.53
CA ALA A 65 -0.40 -13.50 0.23
C ALA A 65 0.48 -12.27 0.38
N ARG A 66 0.16 -11.40 1.35
CA ARG A 66 0.97 -10.23 1.60
C ARG A 66 2.37 -10.60 2.06
N ASP A 67 2.44 -11.55 2.99
CA ASP A 67 3.72 -11.96 3.52
C ASP A 67 4.59 -12.60 2.44
N GLN A 68 3.99 -13.40 1.56
CA GLN A 68 4.73 -14.00 0.47
C GLN A 68 5.25 -12.95 -0.50
N ALA A 69 4.44 -11.94 -0.79
CA ALA A 69 4.85 -10.89 -1.70
C ALA A 69 6.05 -10.12 -1.15
N PHE A 70 6.04 -9.86 0.15
CA PHE A 70 7.13 -9.10 0.77
C PHE A 70 8.35 -9.95 1.09
N ALA A 71 8.20 -11.28 1.10
CA ALA A 71 9.33 -12.16 1.35
C ALA A 71 10.22 -12.31 0.12
N ARG A 72 9.68 -12.00 -1.05
CA ARG A 72 10.45 -12.05 -2.29
C ARG A 72 11.34 -10.83 -2.39
N GLU A 73 12.25 -10.90 -3.35
CA GLU A 73 13.02 -9.70 -3.66
C GLU A 73 12.07 -8.59 -4.05
N SER A 74 12.48 -7.37 -3.73
CA SER A 74 11.68 -6.21 -4.07
C SER A 74 11.39 -6.20 -5.57
N VAL A 75 10.16 -5.86 -5.94
CA VAL A 75 9.78 -5.78 -7.34
C VAL A 75 10.56 -4.68 -8.08
N ASP A 76 11.07 -3.70 -7.33
CA ASP A 76 11.87 -2.62 -7.90
C ASP A 76 12.78 -2.10 -6.79
N PRO A 77 13.99 -2.65 -6.68
CA PRO A 77 14.90 -2.25 -5.59
C PRO A 77 15.24 -0.76 -5.60
N GLU A 78 15.29 -0.16 -6.77
CA GLU A 78 15.58 1.27 -6.86
C GLU A 78 14.46 2.09 -6.25
N ALA A 79 13.22 1.77 -6.62
CA ALA A 79 12.08 2.46 -6.05
C ALA A 79 11.99 2.22 -4.54
N GLY A 80 12.36 1.02 -4.11
CA GLY A 80 12.37 0.71 -2.68
C GLY A 80 13.33 1.59 -1.92
N ARG A 81 14.54 1.78 -2.48
CA ARG A 81 15.51 2.65 -1.84
C ARG A 81 15.02 4.10 -1.79
N GLN A 82 14.43 4.54 -2.90
CA GLN A 82 13.91 5.89 -2.98
C GLN A 82 12.81 6.12 -1.94
N MET A 83 11.94 5.14 -1.78
CA MET A 83 10.87 5.24 -0.80
C MET A 83 11.43 5.31 0.62
N ARG A 84 12.36 4.42 0.94
CA ARG A 84 12.94 4.40 2.28
C ARG A 84 13.70 5.68 2.59
N ALA A 85 14.36 6.25 1.59
CA ALA A 85 15.10 7.49 1.80
C ALA A 85 14.18 8.66 2.12
N ALA A 86 12.93 8.61 1.65
CA ALA A 86 11.97 9.67 1.88
C ALA A 86 11.31 9.59 3.26
N ILE A 87 11.37 8.43 3.90
CA ILE A 87 10.66 8.18 5.14
C ILE A 87 11.53 8.57 6.33
N ALA A 88 11.02 9.48 7.16
CA ALA A 88 11.70 9.86 8.40
C ALA A 88 11.35 8.89 9.51
N GLU A 89 10.12 8.38 9.52
CA GLU A 89 9.67 7.49 10.57
C GLU A 89 8.56 6.60 10.03
N SER A 90 8.68 5.29 10.28
CA SER A 90 7.60 4.34 9.96
C SER A 90 6.90 4.00 11.25
N LEU A 91 5.58 4.18 11.27
CA LEU A 91 4.79 3.77 12.42
C LEU A 91 4.37 2.32 12.25
N PRO A 92 4.00 1.63 13.33
CA PRO A 92 3.58 0.25 13.19
C PRO A 92 2.36 0.13 12.27
N GLU A 93 2.37 -0.90 11.44
CA GLU A 93 1.24 -1.14 10.56
C GLU A 93 0.03 -1.61 11.36
N ILE A 94 -1.15 -1.35 10.82
CA ILE A 94 -2.39 -1.78 11.46
C ILE A 94 -3.06 -2.76 10.51
N VAL A 95 -3.26 -3.99 11.00
CA VAL A 95 -3.93 -5.01 10.22
C VAL A 95 -5.43 -4.91 10.46
N LEU A 96 -6.19 -4.92 9.36
CA LEU A 96 -7.62 -4.75 9.42
C LEU A 96 -8.29 -5.95 8.76
N GLU A 97 -9.34 -6.42 9.40
CA GLU A 97 -10.16 -7.48 8.84
C GLU A 97 -11.43 -6.86 8.30
N SER A 98 -11.71 -7.08 7.02
CA SER A 98 -12.91 -6.52 6.40
C SER A 98 -14.11 -7.34 6.84
N VAL A 99 -15.12 -6.68 7.38
CA VAL A 99 -16.29 -7.38 7.91
C VAL A 99 -17.48 -7.20 6.99
N SER A 100 -17.60 -6.04 6.40
CA SER A 100 -18.71 -5.72 5.52
C SER A 100 -18.22 -4.73 4.49
N ASP A 101 -18.54 -4.93 3.23
CA ASP A 101 -17.92 -4.16 2.17
C ASP A 101 -18.96 -3.60 1.21
N PHE A 102 -19.11 -2.31 1.22
CA PHE A 102 -19.97 -1.61 0.29
C PHE A 102 -19.19 -0.64 -0.59
N MET A 103 -17.90 -0.88 -0.74
CA MET A 103 -17.09 -0.01 -1.55
C MET A 103 -17.46 -0.15 -3.01
N VAL A 104 -17.42 0.96 -3.71
CA VAL A 104 -17.72 1.00 -5.13
C VAL A 104 -16.43 1.37 -5.84
N LEU A 105 -16.04 0.55 -6.81
CA LEU A 105 -14.86 0.85 -7.59
C LEU A 105 -15.15 2.01 -8.52
N PRO A 106 -14.21 2.93 -8.68
CA PRO A 106 -14.41 4.00 -9.64
C PRO A 106 -14.56 3.41 -11.03
N LYS A 107 -15.42 4.01 -11.82
CA LYS A 107 -15.53 3.61 -13.19
C LYS A 107 -14.29 4.01 -13.94
N ASN A 108 -13.83 3.12 -14.78
CA ASN A 108 -12.72 3.41 -15.64
C ASN A 108 -13.26 3.80 -16.98
N ASP A 109 -13.16 5.07 -17.32
CA ASP A 109 -13.75 5.59 -18.53
C ASP A 109 -12.85 5.52 -19.72
N ALA A 110 -11.72 4.91 -19.57
CA ALA A 110 -10.76 4.84 -20.66
C ALA A 110 -11.36 4.25 -21.92
#